data_49bc63215e5723d18f901fe1474a21c1
#
_entry.id   49bc63215e5723d18f901fe1474a21c1
#
_cell.length_a   1.000
_cell.length_b   1.000
_cell.length_c   1.000
_cell.angle_alpha   90.00
_cell.angle_beta   90.00
_cell.angle_gamma   90.00
#
_symmetry.space_group_name_H-M   'P 1'
#
loop_
_entity.id
_entity.type
_entity.pdbx_description
1 polymer ?
#
loop_
_entity_poly.entity_id
_entity_poly.type
_entity_poly.pdbx_seq_one_letter_code
_entity_poly.pdbx_strand_id
1 'polypeptide(L)'
;MSSRRDFLRSAGLYSAGFVGLRALVNSPLAAALDTPSAGVGFGPLVDDPAGLINVPAGFKYTVVSRTGEEMVDGLLVPGGHDGMAAFPGPAGQTLLVRNHELESAWTNRSPFGPEAERLGRVEPSHIYDRGRGVLPCIGGTTTLVYDTANQRLERHFLSLVGTQRNCAGGPTPWGTWITCEEVNAQREPNEEEWHGYNFEVTPSAEPGLVAPVPLKAMGRFRHEAVAVDPASGAVYQTEDLGDGLLYRFLPDEPGRLAAGGRLQVLALVDLENADTRNWMGGPHIIPVGRPMAVRWIDLDDPEAPKLDLRLRG
;
A
#
# COMPACT_ATOMS: atom_id res chain seq x y z
N MET A 1 25.78 -22.14 -15.12
CA MET A 1 25.59 -21.57 -16.47
C MET A 1 24.59 -22.47 -17.20
N SER A 2 23.42 -21.95 -17.55
CA SER A 2 22.43 -22.73 -18.30
C SER A 2 22.95 -22.96 -19.73
N SER A 3 22.78 -24.18 -20.25
CA SER A 3 23.29 -24.53 -21.58
C SER A 3 22.41 -23.89 -22.66
N ARG A 4 23.00 -23.63 -23.85
CA ARG A 4 22.23 -23.18 -25.03
C ARG A 4 21.01 -24.09 -25.31
N ARG A 5 21.10 -25.35 -24.95
CA ARG A 5 20.03 -26.35 -25.15
C ARG A 5 18.88 -26.15 -24.17
N ASP A 6 19.18 -25.73 -22.92
CA ASP A 6 18.17 -25.43 -21.89
C ASP A 6 17.46 -24.12 -22.22
N PHE A 7 18.19 -23.12 -22.72
CA PHE A 7 17.61 -21.88 -23.22
C PHE A 7 16.63 -22.13 -24.40
N LEU A 8 17.03 -22.92 -25.39
CA LEU A 8 16.15 -23.23 -26.52
C LEU A 8 14.93 -24.06 -26.13
N ARG A 9 15.06 -24.98 -25.16
CA ARG A 9 13.91 -25.71 -24.60
C ARG A 9 12.94 -24.78 -23.87
N SER A 10 13.44 -23.88 -23.05
CA SER A 10 12.61 -22.91 -22.35
C SER A 10 11.92 -21.95 -23.32
N ALA A 11 12.65 -21.43 -24.31
CA ALA A 11 12.08 -20.57 -25.35
C ALA A 11 10.98 -21.31 -26.19
N GLY A 12 11.17 -22.60 -26.48
CA GLY A 12 10.17 -23.42 -27.13
C GLY A 12 8.92 -23.64 -26.29
N LEU A 13 9.05 -23.85 -25.00
CA LEU A 13 7.92 -23.99 -24.06
C LEU A 13 7.13 -22.68 -23.94
N TYR A 14 7.81 -21.53 -23.82
CA TYR A 14 7.15 -20.22 -23.81
C TYR A 14 6.40 -19.92 -25.10
N SER A 15 7.02 -20.24 -26.28
CA SER A 15 6.36 -20.07 -27.58
C SER A 15 5.15 -20.99 -27.73
N ALA A 16 5.21 -22.23 -27.25
CA ALA A 16 4.08 -23.16 -27.26
C ALA A 16 2.95 -22.67 -26.30
N GLY A 17 3.30 -22.07 -25.18
CA GLY A 17 2.34 -21.43 -24.26
C GLY A 17 1.59 -20.28 -24.93
N PHE A 18 2.28 -19.42 -25.69
CA PHE A 18 1.66 -18.32 -26.43
C PHE A 18 0.75 -18.81 -27.58
N VAL A 19 1.14 -19.86 -28.26
CA VAL A 19 0.30 -20.51 -29.32
C VAL A 19 -0.94 -21.13 -28.68
N GLY A 20 -0.79 -21.80 -27.51
CA GLY A 20 -1.90 -22.37 -26.77
C GLY A 20 -2.86 -21.28 -26.23
N LEU A 21 -2.33 -20.18 -25.73
CA LEU A 21 -3.12 -19.01 -25.27
C LEU A 21 -3.89 -18.39 -26.47
N ARG A 22 -3.24 -18.25 -27.62
CA ARG A 22 -3.88 -17.74 -28.84
C ARG A 22 -4.98 -18.69 -29.37
N ALA A 23 -4.78 -19.99 -29.25
CA ALA A 23 -5.80 -20.99 -29.59
C ALA A 23 -6.96 -20.95 -28.60
N LEU A 24 -6.70 -20.72 -27.31
CA LEU A 24 -7.72 -20.56 -26.28
C LEU A 24 -8.56 -19.30 -26.51
N VAL A 25 -7.92 -18.17 -26.80
CA VAL A 25 -8.59 -16.87 -27.06
C VAL A 25 -9.45 -16.94 -28.34
N ASN A 26 -9.05 -17.75 -29.34
CA ASN A 26 -9.80 -17.94 -30.57
C ASN A 26 -10.70 -19.21 -30.56
N SER A 27 -10.88 -19.85 -29.40
CA SER A 27 -11.71 -21.03 -29.27
C SER A 27 -13.20 -20.68 -29.16
N PRO A 28 -14.12 -21.58 -29.55
CA PRO A 28 -15.55 -21.40 -29.26
C PRO A 28 -15.86 -21.24 -27.79
N LEU A 29 -14.99 -21.73 -26.91
CA LEU A 29 -15.08 -21.57 -25.46
C LEU A 29 -14.79 -20.12 -25.04
N ALA A 30 -13.79 -19.46 -25.66
CA ALA A 30 -13.53 -18.03 -25.41
C ALA A 30 -14.68 -17.17 -25.95
N ALA A 31 -15.21 -17.50 -27.13
CA ALA A 31 -16.39 -16.83 -27.67
C ALA A 31 -17.65 -17.07 -26.83
N ALA A 32 -17.73 -18.18 -26.08
CA ALA A 32 -18.81 -18.45 -25.15
C ALA A 32 -18.61 -17.70 -23.81
N LEU A 33 -17.36 -17.37 -23.46
CA LEU A 33 -17.03 -16.51 -22.32
C LEU A 33 -17.19 -15.02 -22.64
N ASP A 34 -17.09 -14.65 -23.92
CA ASP A 34 -17.31 -13.29 -24.44
C ASP A 34 -18.80 -13.00 -24.75
N THR A 35 -19.68 -14.00 -24.67
CA THR A 35 -21.12 -13.69 -24.69
C THR A 35 -21.47 -13.01 -23.35
N PRO A 36 -21.86 -11.72 -23.34
CA PRO A 36 -22.34 -11.08 -22.13
C PRO A 36 -23.49 -11.94 -21.61
N SER A 37 -23.31 -12.56 -20.44
CA SER A 37 -24.45 -13.17 -19.75
C SER A 37 -25.45 -12.04 -19.52
N ALA A 38 -26.57 -12.09 -20.23
CA ALA A 38 -27.62 -11.11 -20.10
C ALA A 38 -28.03 -11.04 -18.62
N GLY A 39 -27.54 -10.01 -17.89
CA GLY A 39 -27.95 -9.73 -16.52
C GLY A 39 -26.87 -9.61 -15.46
N VAL A 40 -25.60 -9.88 -15.72
CA VAL A 40 -24.53 -9.72 -14.72
C VAL A 40 -23.42 -8.80 -15.27
N GLY A 41 -23.37 -7.56 -14.76
CA GLY A 41 -22.35 -6.57 -15.12
C GLY A 41 -22.92 -5.26 -15.70
N PHE A 42 -22.07 -4.29 -15.91
CA PHE A 42 -22.42 -2.95 -16.41
C PHE A 42 -22.35 -2.81 -17.93
N GLY A 43 -22.12 -3.91 -18.64
CA GLY A 43 -21.93 -3.91 -20.10
C GLY A 43 -20.46 -3.66 -20.53
N PRO A 44 -20.22 -3.60 -21.86
CA PRO A 44 -18.88 -3.39 -22.38
C PRO A 44 -18.36 -1.99 -22.06
N LEU A 45 -17.03 -1.86 -21.99
CA LEU A 45 -16.37 -0.57 -21.87
C LEU A 45 -16.50 0.21 -23.18
N VAL A 46 -16.74 1.50 -23.07
CA VAL A 46 -16.78 2.46 -24.18
C VAL A 46 -15.46 3.21 -24.20
N ASP A 47 -14.87 3.36 -25.38
CA ASP A 47 -13.61 4.08 -25.54
C ASP A 47 -13.76 5.54 -25.09
N ASP A 48 -12.82 5.96 -24.25
CA ASP A 48 -12.75 7.33 -23.78
C ASP A 48 -12.04 8.23 -24.82
N PRO A 49 -12.71 9.24 -25.37
CA PRO A 49 -12.07 10.19 -26.30
C PRO A 49 -10.86 10.92 -25.71
N ALA A 50 -10.81 11.10 -24.37
CA ALA A 50 -9.67 11.70 -23.68
C ALA A 50 -8.52 10.72 -23.41
N GLY A 51 -8.75 9.42 -23.62
CA GLY A 51 -7.74 8.38 -23.43
C GLY A 51 -7.30 8.15 -22.00
N LEU A 52 -8.11 8.53 -21.01
CA LEU A 52 -7.77 8.39 -19.60
C LEU A 52 -8.28 7.07 -19.02
N ILE A 53 -9.59 6.81 -19.15
CA ILE A 53 -10.20 5.58 -18.62
C ILE A 53 -11.48 5.22 -19.38
N ASN A 54 -11.55 4.01 -19.88
CA ASN A 54 -12.75 3.47 -20.50
C ASN A 54 -13.74 3.06 -19.40
N VAL A 55 -15.00 3.47 -19.53
CA VAL A 55 -16.08 3.14 -18.60
C VAL A 55 -17.29 2.56 -19.36
N PRO A 56 -18.16 1.76 -18.72
CA PRO A 56 -19.38 1.26 -19.34
C PRO A 56 -20.33 2.40 -19.73
N ALA A 57 -21.21 2.14 -20.71
CA ALA A 57 -22.24 3.11 -21.10
C ALA A 57 -23.08 3.56 -19.90
N GLY A 58 -23.32 4.86 -19.79
CA GLY A 58 -24.03 5.47 -18.65
C GLY A 58 -23.17 5.82 -17.43
N PHE A 59 -21.92 5.36 -17.41
CA PHE A 59 -20.94 5.81 -16.42
C PHE A 59 -20.17 7.03 -16.92
N LYS A 60 -19.70 7.83 -15.98
CA LYS A 60 -18.79 8.95 -16.21
C LYS A 60 -17.76 9.00 -15.09
N TYR A 61 -16.63 9.61 -15.36
CA TYR A 61 -15.61 9.88 -14.35
C TYR A 61 -15.29 11.38 -14.28
N THR A 62 -14.71 11.78 -13.17
CA THR A 62 -14.19 13.14 -12.96
C THR A 62 -12.81 13.02 -12.32
N VAL A 63 -11.82 13.68 -12.92
CA VAL A 63 -10.49 13.79 -12.32
C VAL A 63 -10.54 14.88 -11.27
N VAL A 64 -10.27 14.53 -10.01
CA VAL A 64 -10.37 15.44 -8.86
C VAL A 64 -9.03 15.94 -8.37
N SER A 65 -7.91 15.29 -8.74
CA SER A 65 -6.56 15.65 -8.29
C SER A 65 -5.52 15.06 -9.25
N ARG A 66 -4.51 15.85 -9.60
CA ARG A 66 -3.41 15.43 -10.49
C ARG A 66 -2.06 15.72 -9.84
N THR A 67 -1.08 14.86 -10.04
CA THR A 67 0.31 15.10 -9.65
C THR A 67 0.80 16.45 -10.20
N GLY A 68 1.43 17.24 -9.35
CA GLY A 68 2.00 18.54 -9.70
C GLY A 68 1.03 19.71 -9.62
N GLU A 69 -0.26 19.49 -9.36
CA GLU A 69 -1.19 20.59 -9.05
C GLU A 69 -0.84 21.21 -7.70
N GLU A 70 -0.97 22.53 -7.58
CA GLU A 70 -0.74 23.22 -6.31
C GLU A 70 -1.93 23.00 -5.37
N MET A 71 -1.62 22.60 -4.15
CA MET A 71 -2.57 22.41 -3.07
C MET A 71 -2.74 23.68 -2.24
N VAL A 72 -3.75 23.71 -1.36
CA VAL A 72 -4.07 24.91 -0.53
C VAL A 72 -2.98 25.28 0.46
N ASP A 73 -2.10 24.34 0.82
CA ASP A 73 -0.91 24.56 1.66
C ASP A 73 0.30 25.10 0.87
N GLY A 74 0.13 25.27 -0.44
CA GLY A 74 1.17 25.76 -1.34
C GLY A 74 2.22 24.72 -1.71
N LEU A 75 2.00 23.44 -1.35
CA LEU A 75 2.78 22.30 -1.81
C LEU A 75 2.17 21.73 -3.09
N LEU A 76 2.89 20.84 -3.76
CA LEU A 76 2.38 20.16 -4.94
C LEU A 76 1.75 18.82 -4.58
N VAL A 77 0.72 18.42 -5.31
CA VAL A 77 0.20 17.04 -5.22
C VAL A 77 1.33 16.08 -5.58
N PRO A 78 1.76 15.21 -4.65
CA PRO A 78 2.82 14.26 -4.95
C PRO A 78 2.35 13.21 -5.97
N GLY A 79 3.30 12.57 -6.64
CA GLY A 79 3.01 11.43 -7.51
C GLY A 79 2.77 10.13 -6.74
N GLY A 80 2.84 8.98 -7.44
CA GLY A 80 2.73 7.67 -6.79
C GLY A 80 1.45 7.51 -5.97
N HIS A 81 0.30 7.91 -6.54
CA HIS A 81 -0.99 7.73 -5.87
C HIS A 81 -1.27 6.24 -5.66
N ASP A 82 -1.57 5.87 -4.43
CA ASP A 82 -1.76 4.48 -4.03
C ASP A 82 -2.94 4.33 -3.05
N GLY A 83 -2.83 3.44 -2.04
CA GLY A 83 -3.89 3.11 -1.09
C GLY A 83 -4.60 4.32 -0.51
N MET A 84 -5.92 4.23 -0.41
CA MET A 84 -6.75 5.35 0.00
C MET A 84 -7.98 4.85 0.76
N ALA A 85 -8.42 5.63 1.76
CA ALA A 85 -9.70 5.41 2.43
C ALA A 85 -10.52 6.69 2.54
N ALA A 86 -11.83 6.50 2.70
CA ALA A 86 -12.81 7.55 2.88
C ALA A 86 -13.30 7.59 4.33
N PHE A 87 -13.37 8.79 4.88
CA PHE A 87 -13.83 9.05 6.24
C PHE A 87 -14.93 10.11 6.24
N PRO A 88 -15.86 10.07 7.20
CA PRO A 88 -16.86 11.13 7.32
C PRO A 88 -16.20 12.46 7.68
N GLY A 89 -16.54 13.50 6.93
CA GLY A 89 -16.14 14.87 7.21
C GLY A 89 -17.29 15.71 7.76
N PRO A 90 -17.02 16.94 8.20
CA PRO A 90 -18.06 17.88 8.63
C PRO A 90 -18.99 18.25 7.47
N ALA A 91 -20.23 18.65 7.79
CA ALA A 91 -21.21 19.17 6.83
C ALA A 91 -21.49 18.26 5.61
N GLY A 92 -21.36 16.93 5.76
CA GLY A 92 -21.59 15.98 4.67
C GLY A 92 -20.43 15.83 3.68
N GLN A 93 -19.27 16.38 4.00
CA GLN A 93 -18.03 16.14 3.25
C GLN A 93 -17.54 14.70 3.44
N THR A 94 -16.76 14.22 2.48
CA THR A 94 -15.94 13.02 2.60
C THR A 94 -14.46 13.42 2.65
N LEU A 95 -13.75 12.92 3.64
CA LEU A 95 -12.30 13.09 3.74
C LEU A 95 -11.64 11.86 3.13
N LEU A 96 -10.85 12.05 2.07
CA LEU A 96 -10.08 10.98 1.45
C LEU A 96 -8.63 11.12 1.89
N VAL A 97 -8.10 10.14 2.62
CA VAL A 97 -6.66 10.07 2.92
C VAL A 97 -6.02 9.14 1.91
N ARG A 98 -5.07 9.65 1.14
CA ARG A 98 -4.43 8.97 0.03
C ARG A 98 -2.92 8.89 0.22
N ASN A 99 -2.38 7.70 0.05
CA ASN A 99 -0.95 7.43 0.08
C ASN A 99 -0.22 7.92 -1.18
N HIS A 100 1.08 8.13 -1.01
CA HIS A 100 2.01 8.43 -2.08
C HIS A 100 3.22 7.50 -1.98
N GLU A 101 3.23 6.46 -2.81
CA GLU A 101 4.31 5.49 -2.90
C GLU A 101 5.49 6.09 -3.68
N LEU A 102 6.38 6.77 -2.95
CA LEU A 102 7.49 7.51 -3.54
C LEU A 102 8.81 7.17 -2.86
N GLU A 103 9.86 7.10 -3.68
CA GLU A 103 11.26 7.06 -3.25
C GLU A 103 11.87 8.45 -3.37
N SER A 104 12.83 8.78 -2.49
CA SER A 104 13.49 10.10 -2.44
C SER A 104 14.07 10.53 -3.79
N ALA A 105 14.52 9.59 -4.61
CA ALA A 105 15.10 9.87 -5.93
C ALA A 105 14.09 10.38 -6.98
N TRP A 106 12.79 10.25 -6.76
CA TRP A 106 11.75 10.65 -7.73
C TRP A 106 11.32 12.11 -7.57
N THR A 107 12.30 13.01 -7.55
CA THR A 107 12.13 14.44 -7.23
C THR A 107 11.08 15.15 -8.09
N ASN A 108 10.89 14.74 -9.35
CA ASN A 108 9.87 15.27 -10.25
C ASN A 108 8.43 14.96 -9.82
N ARG A 109 8.26 14.14 -8.77
CA ARG A 109 6.97 13.78 -8.17
C ARG A 109 6.83 14.27 -6.73
N SER A 110 7.81 15.08 -6.28
CA SER A 110 7.91 15.57 -4.90
C SER A 110 6.82 16.61 -4.58
N PRO A 111 6.28 16.60 -3.36
CA PRO A 111 5.42 17.69 -2.88
C PRO A 111 6.17 19.02 -2.76
N PHE A 112 7.48 18.98 -2.68
CA PHE A 112 8.34 20.14 -2.51
C PHE A 112 8.76 20.78 -3.83
N GLY A 113 8.37 20.21 -4.98
CA GLY A 113 8.88 20.55 -6.30
C GLY A 113 10.16 19.81 -6.67
N PRO A 114 10.56 19.81 -7.95
CA PRO A 114 11.70 19.02 -8.45
C PRO A 114 13.05 19.42 -7.84
N GLU A 115 13.20 20.67 -7.40
CA GLU A 115 14.40 21.23 -6.77
C GLU A 115 14.21 21.45 -5.25
N ALA A 116 13.15 20.88 -4.67
CA ALA A 116 12.75 21.08 -3.28
C ALA A 116 12.52 22.56 -2.90
N GLU A 117 12.17 23.40 -3.86
CA GLU A 117 12.00 24.85 -3.71
C GLU A 117 10.86 25.22 -2.75
N ARG A 118 9.95 24.30 -2.45
CA ARG A 118 8.84 24.47 -1.51
C ARG A 118 9.10 23.84 -0.13
N LEU A 119 10.27 23.22 0.08
CA LEU A 119 10.58 22.52 1.32
C LEU A 119 10.45 23.43 2.55
N GLY A 120 10.83 24.70 2.43
CA GLY A 120 10.71 25.68 3.51
C GLY A 120 9.28 26.02 3.95
N ARG A 121 8.24 25.47 3.30
CA ARG A 121 6.83 25.59 3.72
C ARG A 121 6.44 24.60 4.81
N VAL A 122 7.28 23.60 5.06
CA VAL A 122 7.04 22.56 6.06
C VAL A 122 8.05 22.71 7.21
N GLU A 123 7.52 22.78 8.43
CA GLU A 123 8.37 22.79 9.61
C GLU A 123 9.17 21.48 9.71
N PRO A 124 10.48 21.53 9.97
CA PRO A 124 11.34 20.34 9.99
C PRO A 124 10.86 19.22 10.90
N SER A 125 10.17 19.54 12.00
CA SER A 125 9.61 18.56 12.94
C SER A 125 8.44 17.75 12.39
N HIS A 126 7.86 18.15 11.27
CA HIS A 126 6.78 17.44 10.58
C HIS A 126 7.28 16.59 9.41
N ILE A 127 8.58 16.52 9.17
CA ILE A 127 9.20 15.65 8.16
C ILE A 127 9.87 14.49 8.89
N TYR A 128 9.45 13.26 8.62
CA TYR A 128 10.00 12.07 9.27
C TYR A 128 11.50 11.91 9.01
N ASP A 129 11.89 11.81 7.76
CA ASP A 129 13.30 11.78 7.35
C ASP A 129 13.63 12.98 6.45
N ARG A 130 14.54 13.82 6.91
CA ARG A 130 14.95 15.04 6.24
C ARG A 130 16.16 14.85 5.30
N GLY A 131 16.60 13.60 5.15
CA GLY A 131 17.68 13.26 4.22
C GLY A 131 19.00 13.96 4.55
N ARG A 132 19.33 14.15 5.83
CA ARG A 132 20.49 14.88 6.32
C ARG A 132 20.63 16.30 5.76
N GLY A 133 19.50 16.92 5.43
CA GLY A 133 19.45 18.25 4.82
C GLY A 133 19.87 18.29 3.33
N VAL A 134 20.01 17.13 2.69
CA VAL A 134 20.35 17.03 1.26
C VAL A 134 19.09 16.84 0.42
N LEU A 135 18.33 15.76 0.70
CA LEU A 135 17.11 15.42 -0.01
C LEU A 135 16.19 14.66 0.93
N PRO A 136 15.08 15.27 1.39
CA PRO A 136 14.16 14.58 2.29
C PRO A 136 13.47 13.41 1.59
N CYS A 137 13.02 12.43 2.36
CA CYS A 137 12.07 11.45 1.89
C CYS A 137 10.75 12.14 1.54
N ILE A 138 10.11 11.68 0.47
CA ILE A 138 8.98 12.39 -0.17
C ILE A 138 7.69 11.58 -0.21
N GLY A 139 7.71 10.36 0.33
CA GLY A 139 6.51 9.58 0.60
C GLY A 139 5.66 10.19 1.72
N GLY A 140 4.45 9.73 1.84
CA GLY A 140 3.50 10.22 2.84
C GLY A 140 2.05 10.12 2.40
N THR A 141 1.23 11.05 2.89
CA THR A 141 -0.20 11.08 2.54
C THR A 141 -0.69 12.49 2.22
N THR A 142 -1.72 12.56 1.37
CA THR A 142 -2.54 13.77 1.20
C THR A 142 -3.95 13.53 1.71
N THR A 143 -4.58 14.57 2.26
CA THR A 143 -6.01 14.58 2.55
C THR A 143 -6.73 15.43 1.51
N LEU A 144 -7.78 14.85 0.92
CA LEU A 144 -8.67 15.52 -0.01
C LEU A 144 -10.03 15.72 0.68
N VAL A 145 -10.50 16.95 0.75
CA VAL A 145 -11.82 17.30 1.27
C VAL A 145 -12.78 17.37 0.09
N TYR A 146 -13.68 16.40 0.02
CA TYR A 146 -14.60 16.21 -1.11
C TYR A 146 -16.04 16.54 -0.70
N ASP A 147 -16.66 17.47 -1.41
CA ASP A 147 -18.08 17.78 -1.30
C ASP A 147 -18.86 16.67 -2.01
N THR A 148 -19.41 15.74 -1.22
CA THR A 148 -20.10 14.57 -1.76
C THR A 148 -21.40 14.92 -2.47
N ALA A 149 -22.12 15.95 -2.00
CA ALA A 149 -23.38 16.36 -2.59
C ALA A 149 -23.19 16.99 -3.97
N ASN A 150 -22.18 17.83 -4.12
CA ASN A 150 -21.87 18.52 -5.37
C ASN A 150 -20.82 17.81 -6.23
N GLN A 151 -20.29 16.66 -5.77
CA GLN A 151 -19.31 15.83 -6.46
C GLN A 151 -18.07 16.62 -6.91
N ARG A 152 -17.48 17.42 -6.01
CA ARG A 152 -16.31 18.25 -6.32
C ARG A 152 -15.31 18.23 -5.19
N LEU A 153 -14.02 18.34 -5.56
CA LEU A 153 -12.95 18.61 -4.61
C LEU A 153 -13.08 20.06 -4.12
N GLU A 154 -13.07 20.28 -2.82
CA GLU A 154 -13.05 21.60 -2.23
C GLU A 154 -11.63 22.09 -1.96
N ARG A 155 -10.81 21.19 -1.39
CA ARG A 155 -9.39 21.45 -1.11
C ARG A 155 -8.64 20.14 -0.91
N HIS A 156 -7.34 20.21 -1.09
CA HIS A 156 -6.41 19.13 -0.75
C HIS A 156 -5.13 19.71 -0.16
N PHE A 157 -4.45 18.94 0.65
CA PHE A 157 -3.22 19.33 1.35
C PHE A 157 -2.43 18.10 1.79
N LEU A 158 -1.15 18.31 2.09
CA LEU A 158 -0.29 17.27 2.63
C LEU A 158 -0.67 16.96 4.08
N SER A 159 -0.79 15.69 4.44
CA SER A 159 -1.19 15.26 5.80
C SER A 159 -0.11 14.45 6.54
N LEU A 160 0.83 13.83 5.82
CA LEU A 160 2.04 13.21 6.34
C LEU A 160 3.14 13.31 5.30
N VAL A 161 4.41 13.47 5.71
CA VAL A 161 5.54 13.50 4.78
C VAL A 161 6.85 13.07 5.43
N GLY A 162 7.81 12.69 4.60
CA GLY A 162 9.13 12.25 5.02
C GLY A 162 9.25 10.74 5.18
N THR A 163 8.24 10.01 4.83
CA THR A 163 8.22 8.55 4.77
C THR A 163 8.62 8.04 3.38
N GLN A 164 8.68 6.72 3.19
CA GLN A 164 9.02 6.11 1.91
C GLN A 164 8.00 5.06 1.51
N ARG A 165 7.69 5.00 0.20
CA ARG A 165 6.91 3.94 -0.43
C ARG A 165 5.63 3.62 0.35
N ASN A 166 4.84 4.64 0.67
CA ASN A 166 3.53 4.44 1.29
C ASN A 166 2.56 3.84 0.27
N CYS A 167 2.48 2.50 0.25
CA CYS A 167 1.67 1.76 -0.72
C CYS A 167 0.21 1.63 -0.28
N ALA A 168 -0.08 0.70 0.60
CA ALA A 168 -1.42 0.50 1.11
C ALA A 168 -1.51 0.83 2.61
N GLY A 169 -2.42 0.21 3.32
CA GLY A 169 -2.67 0.45 4.73
C GLY A 169 -4.04 -0.07 5.14
N GLY A 170 -4.69 0.60 6.08
CA GLY A 170 -6.05 0.26 6.50
C GLY A 170 -6.71 1.30 7.39
N PRO A 171 -8.04 1.49 7.26
CA PRO A 171 -8.79 2.32 8.17
C PRO A 171 -8.95 1.63 9.54
N THR A 172 -8.89 2.42 10.59
CA THR A 172 -9.11 1.92 11.95
C THR A 172 -10.58 2.08 12.38
N PRO A 173 -11.07 1.27 13.31
CA PRO A 173 -12.40 1.42 13.89
C PRO A 173 -12.62 2.75 14.64
N TRP A 174 -11.53 3.43 15.03
CA TRP A 174 -11.58 4.74 15.71
C TRP A 174 -11.40 5.91 14.76
N GLY A 175 -11.43 5.66 13.43
CA GLY A 175 -11.55 6.71 12.43
C GLY A 175 -10.23 7.33 11.96
N THR A 176 -9.10 6.61 12.08
CA THR A 176 -7.81 7.01 11.52
C THR A 176 -7.41 6.12 10.34
N TRP A 177 -6.43 6.54 9.57
CA TRP A 177 -5.77 5.79 8.52
C TRP A 177 -4.41 5.33 9.00
N ILE A 178 -4.11 4.04 8.87
CA ILE A 178 -2.74 3.52 9.01
C ILE A 178 -2.16 3.43 7.61
N THR A 179 -1.06 4.14 7.36
CA THR A 179 -0.29 4.05 6.12
C THR A 179 0.94 3.19 6.34
N CYS A 180 1.25 2.35 5.35
CA CYS A 180 2.30 1.34 5.40
C CYS A 180 3.48 1.73 4.52
N GLU A 181 4.71 1.71 5.07
CA GLU A 181 5.93 1.81 4.27
C GLU A 181 6.30 0.44 3.69
N GLU A 182 6.24 0.31 2.37
CA GLU A 182 6.63 -0.91 1.63
C GLU A 182 8.14 -0.93 1.36
N VAL A 183 8.93 -0.72 2.39
CA VAL A 183 10.39 -0.73 2.34
C VAL A 183 10.97 -1.39 3.58
N ASN A 184 12.03 -2.13 3.44
CA ASN A 184 12.80 -2.73 4.53
C ASN A 184 14.29 -2.77 4.19
N ALA A 185 14.75 -1.75 3.48
CA ALA A 185 16.14 -1.63 3.09
C ALA A 185 17.06 -1.30 4.29
N GLN A 186 18.35 -1.53 4.10
CA GLN A 186 19.37 -0.88 4.90
C GLN A 186 19.18 0.63 4.75
N ARG A 187 19.39 1.37 5.83
CA ARG A 187 19.34 2.83 5.78
C ARG A 187 20.31 3.36 4.74
N GLU A 188 19.82 4.09 3.77
CA GLU A 188 20.65 4.71 2.73
C GLU A 188 21.56 5.80 3.34
N PRO A 189 22.70 6.13 2.72
CA PRO A 189 23.65 7.08 3.29
C PRO A 189 23.07 8.46 3.63
N ASN A 190 22.04 8.89 2.88
CA ASN A 190 21.38 10.18 3.08
C ASN A 190 20.18 10.12 4.04
N GLU A 191 19.79 8.96 4.50
CA GLU A 191 18.68 8.80 5.44
C GLU A 191 19.13 9.05 6.88
N GLU A 192 18.31 9.76 7.63
CA GLU A 192 18.51 10.02 9.07
C GLU A 192 17.83 8.94 9.89
N GLU A 193 16.69 8.43 9.43
CA GLU A 193 15.83 7.50 10.15
C GLU A 193 15.83 6.10 9.51
N TRP A 194 15.30 5.13 10.24
CA TRP A 194 14.99 3.82 9.71
C TRP A 194 13.58 3.83 9.13
N HIS A 195 13.40 3.15 8.01
CA HIS A 195 12.13 2.98 7.32
C HIS A 195 11.60 1.54 7.40
N GLY A 196 10.37 1.33 6.95
CA GLY A 196 9.67 0.05 7.03
C GLY A 196 8.74 -0.01 8.25
N TYR A 197 8.11 1.11 8.58
CA TYR A 197 7.13 1.24 9.66
C TYR A 197 5.75 1.62 9.13
N ASN A 198 4.78 1.46 10.01
CA ASN A 198 3.45 2.05 9.85
C ASN A 198 3.40 3.42 10.53
N PHE A 199 2.54 4.29 10.00
CA PHE A 199 2.23 5.60 10.59
C PHE A 199 0.71 5.78 10.66
N GLU A 200 0.24 6.44 11.71
CA GLU A 200 -1.17 6.72 11.89
C GLU A 200 -1.50 8.16 11.52
N VAL A 201 -2.48 8.34 10.63
CA VAL A 201 -2.92 9.64 10.12
C VAL A 201 -4.37 9.87 10.53
N THR A 202 -4.60 10.92 11.31
CA THR A 202 -5.96 11.38 11.64
C THR A 202 -6.50 12.22 10.50
N PRO A 203 -7.61 11.83 9.84
CA PRO A 203 -8.23 12.63 8.81
C PRO A 203 -8.71 13.98 9.37
N SER A 204 -8.44 15.05 8.64
CA SER A 204 -8.87 16.41 9.01
C SER A 204 -9.51 17.10 7.82
N ALA A 205 -10.49 17.94 8.06
CA ALA A 205 -11.02 18.85 7.05
C ALA A 205 -10.14 20.11 6.91
N GLU A 206 -9.34 20.43 7.93
CA GLU A 206 -8.45 21.59 7.94
C GLU A 206 -7.03 21.18 7.57
N PRO A 207 -6.30 22.01 6.78
CA PRO A 207 -4.92 21.77 6.43
C PRO A 207 -4.03 21.60 7.65
N GLY A 208 -3.16 20.59 7.62
CA GLY A 208 -2.18 20.34 8.66
C GLY A 208 -1.53 18.99 8.50
N LEU A 209 -0.28 18.91 8.91
CA LEU A 209 0.50 17.67 8.97
C LEU A 209 0.34 17.02 10.34
N VAL A 210 0.14 15.69 10.36
CA VAL A 210 0.26 14.94 11.61
C VAL A 210 1.74 14.83 12.01
N ALA A 211 1.99 14.65 13.30
CA ALA A 211 3.34 14.31 13.77
C ALA A 211 3.74 12.95 13.18
N PRO A 212 4.91 12.82 12.53
CA PRO A 212 5.34 11.61 11.87
C PRO A 212 5.92 10.60 12.86
N VAL A 213 5.04 9.96 13.65
CA VAL A 213 5.43 9.01 14.70
C VAL A 213 5.40 7.58 14.13
N PRO A 214 6.56 6.91 13.99
CA PRO A 214 6.59 5.53 13.53
C PRO A 214 6.03 4.59 14.60
N LEU A 215 5.17 3.67 14.20
CA LEU A 215 4.55 2.66 15.08
C LEU A 215 5.51 1.46 15.25
N LYS A 216 6.64 1.69 15.89
CA LYS A 216 7.79 0.76 15.96
C LYS A 216 7.44 -0.61 16.54
N ALA A 217 6.57 -0.66 17.54
CA ALA A 217 6.13 -1.91 18.15
C ALA A 217 5.32 -2.81 17.20
N MET A 218 4.79 -2.25 16.10
CA MET A 218 4.12 -3.01 15.05
C MET A 218 5.08 -3.75 14.10
N GLY A 219 6.37 -3.59 14.31
CA GLY A 219 7.43 -4.23 13.54
C GLY A 219 8.02 -3.34 12.45
N ARG A 220 9.27 -3.68 12.05
CA ARG A 220 9.95 -3.10 10.90
C ARG A 220 10.15 -4.16 9.83
N PHE A 221 9.38 -4.09 8.79
CA PHE A 221 9.41 -4.99 7.63
C PHE A 221 8.79 -4.27 6.41
N ARG A 222 8.76 -4.92 5.28
CA ARG A 222 8.14 -4.40 4.07
C ARG A 222 6.62 -4.50 4.18
N HIS A 223 6.03 -3.49 4.85
CA HIS A 223 4.59 -3.46 5.08
C HIS A 223 3.81 -3.28 3.78
N GLU A 224 2.69 -4.00 3.65
CA GLU A 224 1.74 -3.82 2.55
C GLU A 224 0.44 -3.20 3.06
N ALA A 225 -0.31 -3.94 3.85
CA ALA A 225 -1.62 -3.53 4.31
C ALA A 225 -1.89 -3.94 5.75
N VAL A 226 -2.88 -3.31 6.36
CA VAL A 226 -3.38 -3.65 7.68
C VAL A 226 -4.89 -3.82 7.70
N ALA A 227 -5.36 -4.68 8.61
CA ALA A 227 -6.77 -4.80 8.96
C ALA A 227 -6.90 -4.84 10.48
N VAL A 228 -7.77 -4.00 11.03
CA VAL A 228 -7.99 -3.90 12.47
C VAL A 228 -9.28 -4.64 12.85
N ASP A 229 -9.18 -5.58 13.77
CA ASP A 229 -10.36 -6.21 14.37
C ASP A 229 -11.06 -5.21 15.31
N PRO A 230 -12.30 -4.81 15.02
CA PRO A 230 -12.98 -3.80 15.83
C PRO A 230 -13.35 -4.27 17.23
N ALA A 231 -13.38 -5.58 17.48
CA ALA A 231 -13.75 -6.13 18.78
C ALA A 231 -12.57 -6.17 19.76
N SER A 232 -11.38 -6.49 19.29
CA SER A 232 -10.19 -6.63 20.13
C SER A 232 -9.17 -5.49 19.96
N GLY A 233 -9.24 -4.72 18.87
CA GLY A 233 -8.22 -3.75 18.47
C GLY A 233 -6.97 -4.38 17.89
N ALA A 234 -6.91 -5.71 17.73
CA ALA A 234 -5.78 -6.40 17.12
C ALA A 234 -5.60 -5.96 15.67
N VAL A 235 -4.35 -5.72 15.26
CA VAL A 235 -4.00 -5.31 13.90
C VAL A 235 -3.32 -6.47 13.18
N TYR A 236 -3.92 -6.94 12.11
CA TYR A 236 -3.32 -7.93 11.20
C TYR A 236 -2.58 -7.19 10.10
N GLN A 237 -1.39 -7.67 9.73
CA GLN A 237 -0.49 -7.00 8.82
C GLN A 237 0.09 -7.97 7.80
N THR A 238 0.19 -7.54 6.56
CA THR A 238 0.80 -8.30 5.47
C THR A 238 2.17 -7.73 5.11
N GLU A 239 3.07 -8.61 4.65
CA GLU A 239 4.40 -8.26 4.16
C GLU A 239 4.47 -8.59 2.66
N ASP A 240 4.87 -7.63 1.82
CA ASP A 240 5.01 -7.85 0.38
C ASP A 240 6.39 -8.39 0.02
N LEU A 241 6.57 -9.67 0.29
CA LEU A 241 7.71 -10.46 -0.13
C LEU A 241 7.26 -11.85 -0.55
N GLY A 242 7.98 -12.47 -1.47
CA GLY A 242 7.67 -13.83 -1.93
C GLY A 242 7.73 -14.90 -0.83
N ASP A 243 8.42 -14.63 0.26
CA ASP A 243 8.52 -15.41 1.49
C ASP A 243 8.06 -14.61 2.72
N GLY A 244 7.21 -13.60 2.50
CA GLY A 244 6.64 -12.73 3.53
C GLY A 244 5.72 -13.48 4.50
N LEU A 245 5.56 -12.92 5.69
CA LEU A 245 4.75 -13.50 6.76
C LEU A 245 3.44 -12.73 6.95
N LEU A 246 2.50 -13.37 7.65
CA LEU A 246 1.30 -12.71 8.18
C LEU A 246 1.53 -12.40 9.66
N TYR A 247 1.50 -11.13 10.00
CA TYR A 247 1.72 -10.66 11.36
C TYR A 247 0.41 -10.28 12.04
N ARG A 248 0.45 -10.30 13.37
CA ARG A 248 -0.60 -9.75 14.24
C ARG A 248 0.05 -8.90 15.32
N PHE A 249 -0.42 -7.68 15.47
CA PHE A 249 -0.05 -6.81 16.58
C PHE A 249 -1.20 -6.73 17.59
N LEU A 250 -0.89 -6.97 18.84
CA LEU A 250 -1.82 -6.85 19.97
C LEU A 250 -1.44 -5.58 20.74
N PRO A 251 -2.18 -4.47 20.57
CA PRO A 251 -1.86 -3.23 21.25
C PRO A 251 -2.08 -3.35 22.77
N ASP A 252 -1.22 -2.72 23.55
CA ASP A 252 -1.39 -2.61 25.02
C ASP A 252 -2.66 -1.82 25.36
N GLU A 253 -2.98 -0.81 24.55
CA GLU A 253 -4.19 -0.01 24.66
C GLU A 253 -4.91 0.03 23.29
N PRO A 254 -6.07 -0.64 23.16
CA PRO A 254 -6.86 -0.53 21.91
C PRO A 254 -7.17 0.92 21.54
N GLY A 255 -6.92 1.28 20.27
CA GLY A 255 -7.08 2.67 19.81
C GLY A 255 -5.89 3.60 20.08
N ARG A 256 -4.82 3.10 20.68
CA ARG A 256 -3.57 3.86 20.94
C ARG A 256 -2.34 3.07 20.55
N LEU A 257 -2.17 2.86 19.24
CA LEU A 257 -1.11 1.97 18.70
C LEU A 257 0.30 2.42 19.09
N ALA A 258 0.52 3.73 19.24
CA ALA A 258 1.80 4.29 19.67
C ALA A 258 2.14 3.99 21.15
N ALA A 259 1.19 3.50 21.96
CA ALA A 259 1.46 3.10 23.33
C ALA A 259 2.27 1.81 23.46
N GLY A 260 2.41 1.07 22.34
CA GLY A 260 3.12 -0.21 22.30
C GLY A 260 2.18 -1.41 22.25
N GLY A 261 2.78 -2.59 22.33
CA GLY A 261 2.07 -3.86 22.26
C GLY A 261 3.00 -5.03 21.91
N ARG A 262 2.40 -6.17 21.55
CA ARG A 262 3.12 -7.37 21.17
C ARG A 262 2.93 -7.70 19.71
N LEU A 263 4.04 -7.90 19.00
CA LEU A 263 4.03 -8.38 17.62
C LEU A 263 4.12 -9.92 17.60
N GLN A 264 3.31 -10.54 16.78
CA GLN A 264 3.26 -11.98 16.62
C GLN A 264 3.24 -12.34 15.12
N VAL A 265 3.74 -13.55 14.81
CA VAL A 265 3.67 -14.14 13.48
C VAL A 265 2.80 -15.39 13.49
N LEU A 266 2.05 -15.60 12.39
CA LEU A 266 1.23 -16.78 12.18
C LEU A 266 2.10 -17.98 11.83
N ALA A 267 1.89 -19.13 12.53
CA ALA A 267 2.45 -20.41 12.18
C ALA A 267 1.35 -21.49 12.09
N LEU A 268 1.50 -22.42 11.15
CA LEU A 268 0.65 -23.61 11.07
C LEU A 268 1.13 -24.65 12.11
N VAL A 269 0.19 -25.29 12.82
CA VAL A 269 0.54 -26.23 13.89
C VAL A 269 1.19 -27.49 13.35
N ASP A 270 0.68 -28.01 12.23
CA ASP A 270 1.06 -29.30 11.68
C ASP A 270 2.09 -29.22 10.54
N LEU A 271 2.54 -28.01 10.18
CA LEU A 271 3.51 -27.78 9.11
C LEU A 271 4.59 -26.80 9.57
N GLU A 272 5.79 -27.33 9.72
CA GLU A 272 6.96 -26.53 10.00
C GLU A 272 7.48 -25.85 8.72
N ASN A 273 7.84 -24.57 8.80
CA ASN A 273 8.30 -23.76 7.64
C ASN A 273 7.34 -23.86 6.44
N ALA A 274 6.04 -23.68 6.67
CA ALA A 274 5.00 -23.90 5.68
C ALA A 274 5.05 -22.87 4.55
N ASP A 275 5.29 -23.31 3.33
CA ASP A 275 5.05 -22.52 2.13
C ASP A 275 3.57 -22.61 1.75
N THR A 276 2.82 -21.52 1.93
CA THR A 276 1.37 -21.46 1.70
C THR A 276 0.98 -20.96 0.30
N ARG A 277 1.96 -20.71 -0.58
CA ARG A 277 1.74 -20.10 -1.91
C ARG A 277 1.07 -21.05 -2.92
N ASN A 278 1.05 -22.34 -2.65
CA ASN A 278 0.49 -23.36 -3.55
C ASN A 278 1.08 -23.34 -4.99
N TRP A 279 2.34 -22.96 -5.13
CA TRP A 279 2.99 -23.00 -6.43
C TRP A 279 3.20 -24.45 -6.89
N MET A 280 3.05 -24.69 -8.20
CA MET A 280 3.33 -26.01 -8.77
C MET A 280 4.77 -26.43 -8.47
N GLY A 281 4.94 -27.59 -7.82
CA GLY A 281 6.24 -28.09 -7.40
C GLY A 281 6.75 -27.52 -6.07
N GLY A 282 5.95 -26.73 -5.38
CA GLY A 282 6.24 -26.28 -4.01
C GLY A 282 6.23 -27.45 -3.01
N PRO A 283 6.84 -27.26 -1.83
CA PRO A 283 6.99 -28.33 -0.83
C PRO A 283 5.66 -28.75 -0.20
N HIS A 284 4.68 -27.87 -0.20
CA HIS A 284 3.37 -28.08 0.42
C HIS A 284 2.23 -27.66 -0.51
N ILE A 285 1.11 -28.36 -0.41
CA ILE A 285 -0.16 -27.95 -1.01
C ILE A 285 -1.15 -27.68 0.12
N ILE A 286 -1.53 -26.43 0.27
CA ILE A 286 -2.55 -26.02 1.24
C ILE A 286 -3.93 -26.21 0.61
N PRO A 287 -4.77 -27.13 1.11
CA PRO A 287 -6.07 -27.41 0.52
C PRO A 287 -7.03 -26.23 0.66
N VAL A 288 -7.65 -25.82 -0.45
CA VAL A 288 -8.68 -24.78 -0.44
C VAL A 288 -9.90 -25.24 0.36
N GLY A 289 -10.41 -24.38 1.25
CA GLY A 289 -11.60 -24.64 2.04
C GLY A 289 -11.40 -25.62 3.23
N ARG A 290 -10.18 -26.12 3.46
CA ARG A 290 -9.87 -26.94 4.64
C ARG A 290 -9.37 -26.05 5.79
N PRO A 291 -10.06 -25.99 6.93
CA PRO A 291 -9.55 -25.31 8.11
C PRO A 291 -8.25 -25.96 8.61
N MET A 292 -7.29 -25.14 8.97
CA MET A 292 -6.02 -25.59 9.55
C MET A 292 -5.81 -24.93 10.90
N ALA A 293 -5.25 -25.68 11.85
CA ALA A 293 -4.91 -25.14 13.15
C ALA A 293 -3.69 -24.21 13.03
N VAL A 294 -3.79 -23.06 13.68
CA VAL A 294 -2.72 -22.05 13.70
C VAL A 294 -2.30 -21.75 15.13
N ARG A 295 -1.08 -21.29 15.28
CA ARG A 295 -0.57 -20.66 16.50
C ARG A 295 0.05 -19.32 16.16
N TRP A 296 0.14 -18.45 17.15
CA TRP A 296 0.82 -17.15 17.05
C TRP A 296 2.10 -17.21 17.87
N ILE A 297 3.21 -16.84 17.27
CA ILE A 297 4.54 -16.83 17.88
C ILE A 297 4.89 -15.37 18.19
N ASP A 298 5.23 -15.08 19.44
CA ASP A 298 5.70 -13.74 19.83
C ASP A 298 7.06 -13.46 19.19
N LEU A 299 7.23 -12.24 18.68
CA LEU A 299 8.49 -11.76 18.12
C LEU A 299 9.12 -10.72 19.05
N ASP A 300 10.32 -11.02 19.50
CA ASP A 300 11.14 -10.08 20.26
C ASP A 300 11.78 -9.05 19.31
N ASP A 301 12.12 -7.86 19.83
CA ASP A 301 12.83 -6.79 19.10
C ASP A 301 12.19 -6.50 17.72
N PRO A 302 10.96 -5.98 17.70
CA PRO A 302 10.20 -5.78 16.47
C PRO A 302 10.83 -4.77 15.49
N GLU A 303 11.73 -3.91 15.94
CA GLU A 303 12.45 -2.96 15.07
C GLU A 303 13.49 -3.66 14.17
N ALA A 304 13.88 -4.90 14.48
CA ALA A 304 14.74 -5.75 13.66
C ALA A 304 15.93 -5.03 12.97
N PRO A 305 16.81 -4.35 13.72
CA PRO A 305 17.82 -3.47 13.13
C PRO A 305 18.91 -4.21 12.35
N LYS A 306 19.04 -5.52 12.52
CA LYS A 306 20.11 -6.32 11.92
C LYS A 306 19.63 -7.49 11.07
N LEU A 307 18.46 -8.02 11.36
CA LEU A 307 17.95 -9.22 10.72
C LEU A 307 16.43 -9.07 10.52
N ASP A 308 15.96 -9.34 9.32
CA ASP A 308 14.53 -9.31 9.00
C ASP A 308 13.71 -10.17 9.94
N LEU A 309 12.53 -9.68 10.31
CA LEU A 309 11.64 -10.40 11.23
C LEU A 309 11.24 -11.77 10.69
N ARG A 310 11.01 -11.90 9.38
CA ARG A 310 10.65 -13.16 8.73
C ARG A 310 11.71 -14.28 8.91
N LEU A 311 12.96 -13.93 9.17
CA LEU A 311 14.04 -14.88 9.42
C LEU A 311 14.13 -15.31 10.90
N ARG A 312 13.24 -14.79 11.76
CA ARG A 312 13.18 -15.06 13.19
C ARG A 312 11.85 -15.67 13.63
N GLY A 313 10.84 -15.65 12.75
CA GLY A 313 9.50 -16.20 12.97
C GLY A 313 9.34 -17.69 12.70
#